data_6c0daf0eff717213c679510202a86ba9
#
_entry.id   6c0daf0eff717213c679510202a86ba9
#
_cell.length_a   1.000
_cell.length_b   1.000
_cell.length_c   1.000
_cell.angle_alpha   90.00
_cell.angle_beta   90.00
_cell.angle_gamma   90.00
#
_symmetry.space_group_name_H-M   'P 1'
#
loop_
_entity.id
_entity.type
_entity.pdbx_description
1 polymer ?
#
loop_
_entity_poly.entity_id
_entity_poly.type
_entity_poly.pdbx_seq_one_letter_code
_entity_poly.pdbx_strand_id
1 'polypeptide(L)'
;MKDLYIIGAGGFTMEILFLIDRFYKKNWKNIYIIDDNSDKIGSKIRNVEVVSNVKDFIVKCKKEASIERDVLIVINNTSVRKNIINLLLEGKIKINFPNLVDRTLIFDEEYSKMGKGNIIMDFVGITGNVNIGDFNIIGARTGIGHDSSIGDFNTFSPRVSISGNVTIGNGNTFGLNSAILQNKSIGDNNDIWSYTMILKNIKNNCTYFGMPAKKIQI
;
A
#
# COMPACT_ATOMS: atom_id res chain seq x y z
N MET A 1 -12.02 21.90 0.56
CA MET A 1 -10.88 20.98 0.48
C MET A 1 -10.61 20.46 1.87
N LYS A 2 -10.38 19.13 2.01
CA LYS A 2 -10.01 18.45 3.27
C LYS A 2 -8.51 18.60 3.53
N ASP A 3 -8.09 18.30 4.75
CA ASP A 3 -6.68 18.10 5.07
C ASP A 3 -6.29 16.63 4.83
N LEU A 4 -5.04 16.40 4.41
CA LEU A 4 -4.43 15.09 4.27
C LEU A 4 -3.49 14.81 5.44
N TYR A 5 -3.64 13.64 6.03
CA TYR A 5 -2.72 13.10 7.02
C TYR A 5 -2.01 11.88 6.46
N ILE A 6 -0.69 11.92 6.42
CA ILE A 6 0.16 10.81 5.98
C ILE A 6 0.71 10.12 7.21
N ILE A 7 0.37 8.85 7.42
CA ILE A 7 0.89 8.07 8.55
C ILE A 7 2.11 7.29 8.12
N GLY A 8 3.24 7.61 8.74
CA GLY A 8 4.58 7.10 8.46
C GLY A 8 5.52 8.19 7.98
N ALA A 9 6.65 8.39 8.68
CA ALA A 9 7.70 9.36 8.36
C ALA A 9 8.99 8.64 7.95
N GLY A 10 8.89 7.59 7.14
CA GLY A 10 10.01 6.84 6.58
C GLY A 10 10.50 7.40 5.24
N GLY A 11 11.52 6.74 4.66
CA GLY A 11 12.05 7.12 3.33
C GLY A 11 10.98 7.09 2.24
N PHE A 12 10.04 6.16 2.28
CA PHE A 12 8.95 6.06 1.31
C PHE A 12 8.03 7.29 1.31
N THR A 13 7.88 7.96 2.45
CA THR A 13 7.11 9.22 2.55
C THR A 13 7.68 10.33 1.67
N MET A 14 9.00 10.35 1.44
CA MET A 14 9.64 11.28 0.51
C MET A 14 9.11 11.10 -0.93
N GLU A 15 8.98 9.84 -1.37
CA GLU A 15 8.46 9.49 -2.70
C GLU A 15 6.97 9.83 -2.82
N ILE A 16 6.20 9.57 -1.78
CA ILE A 16 4.76 9.91 -1.72
C ILE A 16 4.55 11.42 -1.81
N LEU A 17 5.31 12.21 -1.06
CA LEU A 17 5.23 13.67 -1.15
C LEU A 17 5.66 14.19 -2.53
N PHE A 18 6.64 13.55 -3.17
CA PHE A 18 7.01 13.88 -4.56
C PHE A 18 5.85 13.61 -5.53
N LEU A 19 5.17 12.46 -5.40
CA LEU A 19 4.01 12.11 -6.20
C LEU A 19 2.86 13.10 -6.00
N ILE A 20 2.61 13.49 -4.75
CA ILE A 20 1.59 14.49 -4.39
C ILE A 20 1.92 15.84 -5.01
N ASP A 21 3.14 16.33 -4.87
CA ASP A 21 3.58 17.60 -5.44
C ASP A 21 3.41 17.64 -6.96
N ARG A 22 3.67 16.50 -7.62
CA ARG A 22 3.61 16.39 -9.07
C ARG A 22 2.18 16.38 -9.62
N PHE A 23 1.26 15.66 -8.97
CA PHE A 23 -0.05 15.39 -9.56
C PHE A 23 -1.24 15.82 -8.72
N TYR A 24 -1.08 16.02 -7.41
CA TYR A 24 -2.15 16.17 -6.45
C TYR A 24 -2.06 17.44 -5.60
N LYS A 25 -1.16 18.34 -5.92
CA LYS A 25 -0.87 19.56 -5.13
C LYS A 25 -2.11 20.38 -4.76
N LYS A 26 -3.16 20.32 -5.58
CA LYS A 26 -4.40 21.08 -5.37
C LYS A 26 -5.54 20.27 -4.75
N ASN A 27 -5.31 19.01 -4.38
CA ASN A 27 -6.38 18.14 -3.89
C ASN A 27 -6.68 18.38 -2.40
N TRP A 28 -5.70 18.81 -1.64
CA TRP A 28 -5.81 19.02 -0.19
C TRP A 28 -5.46 20.45 0.21
N LYS A 29 -6.10 20.93 1.31
CA LYS A 29 -5.85 22.26 1.86
C LYS A 29 -4.50 22.32 2.55
N ASN A 30 -4.24 21.36 3.44
CA ASN A 30 -2.98 21.18 4.16
C ASN A 30 -2.58 19.71 4.14
N ILE A 31 -1.29 19.43 4.30
CA ILE A 31 -0.72 18.09 4.41
C ILE A 31 0.09 18.02 5.70
N TYR A 32 -0.12 16.97 6.47
CA TYR A 32 0.56 16.70 7.73
C TYR A 32 1.10 15.29 7.75
N ILE A 33 2.18 15.05 8.49
CA ILE A 33 2.72 13.70 8.72
C ILE A 33 2.49 13.30 10.17
N ILE A 34 2.16 12.04 10.37
CA ILE A 34 1.98 11.38 11.67
C ILE A 34 2.99 10.24 11.76
N ASP A 35 3.75 10.14 12.85
CA ASP A 35 4.69 9.04 13.08
C ASP A 35 4.82 8.76 14.57
N ASP A 36 4.84 7.48 14.96
CA ASP A 36 4.94 7.09 16.37
C ASP A 36 6.35 7.25 16.96
N ASN A 37 7.36 7.51 16.12
CA ASN A 37 8.70 7.85 16.61
C ASN A 37 8.74 9.29 17.12
N SER A 38 8.82 9.46 18.43
CA SER A 38 8.86 10.76 19.10
C SER A 38 9.97 11.69 18.60
N ASP A 39 11.11 11.12 18.19
CA ASP A 39 12.27 11.91 17.75
C ASP A 39 12.04 12.62 16.41
N LYS A 40 10.99 12.20 15.68
CA LYS A 40 10.62 12.82 14.41
C LYS A 40 9.59 13.93 14.57
N ILE A 41 8.85 13.99 15.68
CA ILE A 41 7.83 15.04 15.90
C ILE A 41 8.49 16.41 15.89
N GLY A 42 7.92 17.33 15.12
CA GLY A 42 8.49 18.67 14.85
C GLY A 42 9.50 18.73 13.70
N SER A 43 9.98 17.55 13.22
CA SER A 43 10.82 17.52 12.02
C SER A 43 10.01 17.67 10.73
N LYS A 44 10.68 17.85 9.60
CA LYS A 44 10.03 17.99 8.28
C LYS A 44 10.61 17.02 7.27
N ILE A 45 9.71 16.46 6.45
CA ILE A 45 10.07 15.73 5.23
C ILE A 45 9.58 16.58 4.04
N ARG A 46 10.47 16.99 3.14
CA ARG A 46 10.20 17.96 2.02
C ARG A 46 9.55 19.24 2.50
N ASN A 47 9.22 19.75 3.35
CA ASN A 47 8.50 20.92 3.88
C ASN A 47 7.18 20.56 4.59
N VAL A 48 6.86 19.27 4.72
CA VAL A 48 5.69 18.82 5.46
C VAL A 48 6.13 18.37 6.86
N GLU A 49 5.48 18.92 7.87
CA GLU A 49 5.81 18.70 9.27
C GLU A 49 5.25 17.37 9.82
N VAL A 50 6.02 16.69 10.65
CA VAL A 50 5.57 15.57 11.50
C VAL A 50 4.94 16.18 12.76
N VAL A 51 3.60 16.16 12.83
CA VAL A 51 2.87 16.94 13.83
C VAL A 51 2.48 16.18 15.09
N SER A 52 2.38 14.86 15.04
CA SER A 52 2.00 14.04 16.20
C SER A 52 2.21 12.55 15.96
N ASN A 53 1.96 11.72 16.98
CA ASN A 53 1.82 10.26 16.87
C ASN A 53 0.37 9.86 16.54
N VAL A 54 0.16 8.56 16.23
CA VAL A 54 -1.15 8.02 15.85
C VAL A 54 -2.17 8.15 16.98
N LYS A 55 -1.78 7.91 18.24
CA LYS A 55 -2.67 7.99 19.39
C LYS A 55 -3.23 9.42 19.57
N ASP A 56 -2.36 10.42 19.56
CA ASP A 56 -2.75 11.82 19.72
C ASP A 56 -3.57 12.32 18.52
N PHE A 57 -3.25 11.85 17.31
CA PHE A 57 -4.05 12.11 16.12
C PHE A 57 -5.49 11.60 16.29
N ILE A 58 -5.68 10.36 16.77
CA ILE A 58 -7.03 9.80 17.04
C ILE A 58 -7.76 10.63 18.10
N VAL A 59 -7.08 11.04 19.17
CA VAL A 59 -7.68 11.91 20.22
C VAL A 59 -8.13 13.24 19.64
N LYS A 60 -7.30 13.88 18.82
CA LYS A 60 -7.65 15.11 18.09
C LYS A 60 -8.88 14.90 17.22
N CYS A 61 -8.91 13.83 16.41
CA CYS A 61 -10.02 13.53 15.54
C CYS A 61 -11.34 13.32 16.29
N LYS A 62 -11.30 12.69 17.47
CA LYS A 62 -12.48 12.53 18.33
C LYS A 62 -13.02 13.85 18.86
N LYS A 63 -12.15 14.76 19.25
CA LYS A 63 -12.55 16.12 19.71
C LYS A 63 -13.18 16.94 18.57
N GLU A 64 -12.75 16.69 17.35
CA GLU A 64 -13.19 17.38 16.14
C GLU A 64 -14.03 16.45 15.25
N ALA A 65 -15.03 15.77 15.83
CA ALA A 65 -15.76 14.67 15.20
C ALA A 65 -16.57 15.05 13.94
N SER A 66 -16.88 16.33 13.75
CA SER A 66 -17.56 16.84 12.55
C SER A 66 -16.64 16.97 11.33
N ILE A 67 -15.31 17.05 11.53
CA ILE A 67 -14.35 17.29 10.47
C ILE A 67 -13.96 15.96 9.84
N GLU A 68 -14.20 15.83 8.54
CA GLU A 68 -13.74 14.71 7.73
C GLU A 68 -12.32 14.96 7.21
N ARG A 69 -11.46 13.92 7.26
CA ARG A 69 -10.05 13.98 6.87
C ARG A 69 -9.71 12.87 5.91
N ASP A 70 -8.78 13.13 5.02
CA ASP A 70 -8.17 12.10 4.20
C ASP A 70 -6.91 11.57 4.90
N VAL A 71 -6.73 10.24 4.86
CA VAL A 71 -5.60 9.56 5.50
C VAL A 71 -4.94 8.60 4.51
N LEU A 72 -3.62 8.73 4.34
CA LEU A 72 -2.78 7.77 3.62
C LEU A 72 -1.87 7.05 4.61
N ILE A 73 -1.77 5.73 4.49
CA ILE A 73 -0.89 4.91 5.33
C ILE A 73 0.35 4.52 4.53
N VAL A 74 1.46 5.20 4.81
CA VAL A 74 2.73 5.07 4.05
C VAL A 74 3.71 4.21 4.83
N ILE A 75 3.31 2.98 5.12
CA ILE A 75 4.08 2.00 5.89
C ILE A 75 4.12 0.68 5.12
N ASN A 76 5.33 0.26 4.71
CA ASN A 76 5.52 -0.97 3.94
C ASN A 76 5.28 -2.23 4.78
N ASN A 77 5.57 -2.20 6.08
CA ASN A 77 5.31 -3.34 6.96
C ASN A 77 3.80 -3.58 7.07
N THR A 78 3.36 -4.69 6.53
CA THR A 78 1.95 -5.08 6.41
C THR A 78 1.25 -5.19 7.76
N SER A 79 1.90 -5.82 8.76
CA SER A 79 1.32 -6.00 10.09
C SER A 79 1.13 -4.67 10.79
N VAL A 80 2.12 -3.78 10.74
CA VAL A 80 2.04 -2.42 11.31
C VAL A 80 0.94 -1.61 10.60
N ARG A 81 0.90 -1.65 9.27
CA ARG A 81 -0.13 -0.97 8.48
C ARG A 81 -1.54 -1.42 8.86
N LYS A 82 -1.76 -2.73 8.96
CA LYS A 82 -3.05 -3.32 9.36
C LYS A 82 -3.46 -2.89 10.78
N ASN A 83 -2.53 -2.93 11.73
CA ASN A 83 -2.80 -2.51 13.11
C ASN A 83 -3.22 -1.03 13.19
N ILE A 84 -2.53 -0.15 12.49
CA ILE A 84 -2.86 1.28 12.47
C ILE A 84 -4.25 1.51 11.89
N ILE A 85 -4.59 0.84 10.79
CA ILE A 85 -5.92 0.96 10.17
C ILE A 85 -7.00 0.48 11.12
N ASN A 86 -6.80 -0.64 11.81
CA ASN A 86 -7.74 -1.13 12.82
C ASN A 86 -7.95 -0.10 13.95
N LEU A 87 -6.88 0.48 14.48
CA LEU A 87 -6.96 1.53 15.51
C LEU A 87 -7.76 2.76 15.03
N LEU A 88 -7.56 3.17 13.79
CA LEU A 88 -8.30 4.29 13.18
C LEU A 88 -9.79 3.97 13.04
N LEU A 89 -10.13 2.76 12.59
CA LEU A 89 -11.51 2.32 12.41
C LEU A 89 -12.23 2.16 13.76
N GLU A 90 -11.58 1.56 14.75
CA GLU A 90 -12.09 1.45 16.13
C GLU A 90 -12.31 2.82 16.79
N GLY A 91 -11.52 3.81 16.36
CA GLY A 91 -11.65 5.18 16.81
C GLY A 91 -12.99 5.83 16.51
N LYS A 92 -13.80 5.28 15.59
CA LYS A 92 -15.09 5.82 15.12
C LYS A 92 -14.98 7.29 14.68
N ILE A 93 -13.88 7.64 14.04
CA ILE A 93 -13.57 8.98 13.55
C ILE A 93 -13.93 9.12 12.08
N LYS A 94 -14.29 10.32 11.62
CA LYS A 94 -14.60 10.59 10.21
C LYS A 94 -13.32 10.71 9.40
N ILE A 95 -12.90 9.61 8.81
CA ILE A 95 -11.75 9.52 7.91
C ILE A 95 -12.14 8.85 6.61
N ASN A 96 -11.49 9.28 5.54
CA ASN A 96 -11.54 8.68 4.23
C ASN A 96 -10.14 8.21 3.85
N PHE A 97 -10.04 7.09 3.15
CA PHE A 97 -8.79 6.53 2.66
C PHE A 97 -8.75 6.62 1.13
N PRO A 98 -8.27 7.73 0.57
CA PRO A 98 -8.18 7.87 -0.88
C PRO A 98 -7.12 6.92 -1.44
N ASN A 99 -7.29 6.51 -2.70
CA ASN A 99 -6.22 5.91 -3.46
C ASN A 99 -5.24 7.02 -3.92
N LEU A 100 -3.95 6.77 -3.76
CA LEU A 100 -2.90 7.61 -4.34
C LEU A 100 -2.26 6.88 -5.52
N VAL A 101 -2.47 7.38 -6.73
CA VAL A 101 -2.12 6.68 -7.96
C VAL A 101 -1.25 7.56 -8.85
N ASP A 102 -0.09 7.05 -9.30
CA ASP A 102 0.69 7.75 -10.32
C ASP A 102 -0.07 7.78 -11.66
N ARG A 103 -0.01 8.91 -12.36
CA ARG A 103 -0.74 9.11 -13.63
C ARG A 103 -0.22 8.27 -14.79
N THR A 104 0.89 7.57 -14.60
CA THR A 104 1.42 6.61 -15.60
C THR A 104 0.81 5.21 -15.44
N LEU A 105 -0.08 5.00 -14.48
CA LEU A 105 -0.83 3.76 -14.34
C LEU A 105 -1.58 3.44 -15.63
N ILE A 106 -1.43 2.20 -16.10
CA ILE A 106 -2.29 1.59 -17.12
C ILE A 106 -3.30 0.73 -16.35
N PHE A 107 -4.57 1.11 -16.41
CA PHE A 107 -5.66 0.43 -15.69
C PHE A 107 -6.91 0.37 -16.56
N ASP A 108 -7.47 -0.80 -16.71
CA ASP A 108 -8.72 -1.04 -17.43
C ASP A 108 -9.92 -0.78 -16.52
N GLU A 109 -10.39 0.46 -16.46
CA GLU A 109 -11.47 0.88 -15.57
C GLU A 109 -12.83 0.24 -15.89
N GLU A 110 -13.01 -0.27 -17.11
CA GLU A 110 -14.27 -0.90 -17.55
C GLU A 110 -14.41 -2.30 -16.96
N TYR A 111 -13.33 -3.08 -16.95
CA TYR A 111 -13.38 -4.49 -16.53
C TYR A 111 -12.66 -4.76 -15.20
N SER A 112 -11.90 -3.81 -14.67
CA SER A 112 -11.14 -3.98 -13.43
C SER A 112 -11.67 -3.12 -12.29
N LYS A 113 -11.46 -3.56 -11.06
CA LYS A 113 -11.90 -2.86 -9.85
C LYS A 113 -10.78 -2.70 -8.86
N MET A 114 -10.82 -1.61 -8.11
CA MET A 114 -9.85 -1.31 -7.06
C MET A 114 -10.58 -0.81 -5.82
N GLY A 115 -10.21 -1.34 -4.67
CA GLY A 115 -10.67 -0.88 -3.37
C GLY A 115 -10.10 0.49 -2.99
N LYS A 116 -10.07 0.79 -1.71
CA LYS A 116 -9.63 2.08 -1.15
C LYS A 116 -8.25 2.00 -0.50
N GLY A 117 -7.64 3.18 -0.29
CA GLY A 117 -6.39 3.31 0.47
C GLY A 117 -5.17 2.68 -0.21
N ASN A 118 -5.27 2.35 -1.50
CA ASN A 118 -4.16 1.80 -2.26
C ASN A 118 -3.17 2.90 -2.67
N ILE A 119 -1.89 2.57 -2.66
CA ILE A 119 -0.81 3.42 -3.17
C ILE A 119 -0.21 2.72 -4.39
N ILE A 120 -0.27 3.37 -5.55
CA ILE A 120 0.21 2.82 -6.81
C ILE A 120 1.25 3.76 -7.40
N MET A 121 2.46 3.25 -7.52
CA MET A 121 3.61 4.01 -8.01
C MET A 121 3.68 4.04 -9.53
N ASP A 122 4.70 4.69 -10.06
CA ASP A 122 4.86 4.94 -11.49
C ASP A 122 5.03 3.67 -12.35
N PHE A 123 4.54 3.76 -13.58
CA PHE A 123 4.62 2.72 -14.62
C PHE A 123 4.07 1.34 -14.21
N VAL A 124 3.08 1.31 -13.32
CA VAL A 124 2.34 0.08 -13.03
C VAL A 124 1.39 -0.24 -14.17
N GLY A 125 1.34 -1.51 -14.59
CA GLY A 125 0.43 -2.01 -15.60
C GLY A 125 -0.53 -3.05 -15.00
N ILE A 126 -1.84 -2.79 -15.09
CA ILE A 126 -2.90 -3.68 -14.62
C ILE A 126 -3.86 -3.87 -15.78
N THR A 127 -3.88 -5.09 -16.34
CA THR A 127 -4.54 -5.35 -17.62
C THR A 127 -5.69 -6.34 -17.49
N GLY A 128 -6.87 -5.91 -17.91
CA GLY A 128 -8.05 -6.77 -18.17
C GLY A 128 -8.57 -7.60 -16.99
N ASN A 129 -9.77 -7.26 -16.50
CA ASN A 129 -10.52 -8.06 -15.52
C ASN A 129 -9.75 -8.37 -14.22
N VAL A 130 -9.08 -7.36 -13.64
CA VAL A 130 -8.33 -7.50 -12.38
C VAL A 130 -9.11 -6.88 -11.23
N ASN A 131 -9.20 -7.60 -10.12
CA ASN A 131 -9.79 -7.11 -8.88
C ASN A 131 -8.70 -6.88 -7.83
N ILE A 132 -8.61 -5.68 -7.29
CA ILE A 132 -7.67 -5.28 -6.25
C ILE A 132 -8.44 -4.86 -5.00
N GLY A 133 -8.10 -5.43 -3.87
CA GLY A 133 -8.68 -5.09 -2.57
C GLY A 133 -8.19 -3.75 -2.01
N ASP A 134 -8.27 -3.62 -0.70
CA ASP A 134 -7.98 -2.39 0.03
C ASP A 134 -6.52 -2.35 0.52
N PHE A 135 -5.99 -1.13 0.66
CA PHE A 135 -4.72 -0.85 1.36
C PHE A 135 -3.49 -1.57 0.83
N ASN A 136 -3.43 -1.86 -0.46
CA ASN A 136 -2.24 -2.40 -1.09
C ASN A 136 -1.24 -1.29 -1.43
N ILE A 137 0.05 -1.62 -1.41
CA ILE A 137 1.13 -0.79 -1.94
C ILE A 137 1.71 -1.50 -3.15
N ILE A 138 1.63 -0.87 -4.32
CA ILE A 138 2.10 -1.43 -5.59
C ILE A 138 3.26 -0.57 -6.08
N GLY A 139 4.47 -1.11 -5.95
CA GLY A 139 5.71 -0.46 -6.33
C GLY A 139 5.86 -0.25 -7.83
N ALA A 140 6.73 0.66 -8.18
CA ALA A 140 6.98 1.10 -9.55
C ALA A 140 7.26 -0.07 -10.52
N ARG A 141 6.72 0.01 -11.74
CA ARG A 141 6.92 -0.96 -12.83
C ARG A 141 6.44 -2.38 -12.49
N THR A 142 5.53 -2.52 -11.56
CA THR A 142 4.85 -3.80 -11.29
C THR A 142 3.83 -4.07 -12.38
N GLY A 143 3.78 -5.31 -12.86
CA GLY A 143 2.80 -5.78 -13.83
C GLY A 143 1.83 -6.78 -13.19
N ILE A 144 0.53 -6.58 -13.40
CA ILE A 144 -0.52 -7.51 -12.96
C ILE A 144 -1.32 -7.94 -14.21
N GLY A 145 -1.22 -9.22 -14.54
CA GLY A 145 -1.86 -9.82 -15.71
C GLY A 145 -3.36 -10.03 -15.52
N HIS A 146 -4.03 -10.22 -16.65
CA HIS A 146 -5.47 -10.38 -16.78
C HIS A 146 -6.06 -11.47 -15.86
N ASP A 147 -7.34 -11.34 -15.52
CA ASP A 147 -8.12 -12.32 -14.74
C ASP A 147 -7.54 -12.59 -13.35
N SER A 148 -6.79 -11.64 -12.78
CA SER A 148 -6.16 -11.81 -11.48
C SER A 148 -6.97 -11.16 -10.36
N SER A 149 -6.88 -11.74 -9.16
CA SER A 149 -7.52 -11.22 -7.95
C SER A 149 -6.50 -11.01 -6.85
N ILE A 150 -6.40 -9.80 -6.34
CA ILE A 150 -5.47 -9.39 -5.29
C ILE A 150 -6.30 -9.01 -4.07
N GLY A 151 -6.04 -9.63 -2.94
CA GLY A 151 -6.68 -9.29 -1.66
C GLY A 151 -6.17 -7.98 -1.06
N ASP A 152 -6.34 -7.85 0.25
CA ASP A 152 -6.04 -6.62 0.99
C ASP A 152 -4.63 -6.62 1.58
N PHE A 153 -4.10 -5.43 1.87
CA PHE A 153 -2.86 -5.23 2.63
C PHE A 153 -1.60 -5.82 2.02
N ASN A 154 -1.57 -6.16 0.75
CA ASN A 154 -0.35 -6.65 0.11
C ASN A 154 0.64 -5.51 -0.15
N THR A 155 1.92 -5.84 -0.15
CA THR A 155 3.01 -4.94 -0.55
C THR A 155 3.80 -5.57 -1.68
N PHE A 156 3.81 -4.91 -2.83
CA PHE A 156 4.61 -5.30 -4.00
C PHE A 156 5.75 -4.31 -4.14
N SER A 157 6.98 -4.78 -3.93
CA SER A 157 8.17 -3.98 -4.23
C SER A 157 8.27 -3.69 -5.74
N PRO A 158 9.12 -2.76 -6.18
CA PRO A 158 9.25 -2.44 -7.59
C PRO A 158 9.54 -3.67 -8.48
N ARG A 159 8.97 -3.66 -9.70
CA ARG A 159 9.16 -4.68 -10.73
C ARG A 159 8.69 -6.08 -10.36
N VAL A 160 7.70 -6.21 -9.50
CA VAL A 160 7.01 -7.49 -9.31
C VAL A 160 6.21 -7.82 -10.56
N SER A 161 6.28 -9.06 -11.02
CA SER A 161 5.55 -9.53 -12.21
C SER A 161 4.55 -10.61 -11.84
N ILE A 162 3.26 -10.32 -12.00
CA ILE A 162 2.16 -11.25 -11.76
C ILE A 162 1.57 -11.60 -13.12
N SER A 163 1.66 -12.88 -13.51
CA SER A 163 1.08 -13.36 -14.76
C SER A 163 -0.46 -13.42 -14.70
N GLY A 164 -1.12 -13.81 -15.78
CA GLY A 164 -2.57 -13.90 -15.83
C GLY A 164 -3.17 -15.01 -14.96
N ASN A 165 -4.43 -14.82 -14.53
CA ASN A 165 -5.21 -15.78 -13.74
C ASN A 165 -4.52 -16.19 -12.43
N VAL A 166 -4.04 -15.19 -11.67
CA VAL A 166 -3.40 -15.38 -10.37
C VAL A 166 -4.32 -14.88 -9.26
N THR A 167 -4.48 -15.69 -8.22
CA THR A 167 -5.19 -15.29 -7.00
C THR A 167 -4.18 -15.06 -5.89
N ILE A 168 -4.19 -13.88 -5.27
CA ILE A 168 -3.35 -13.52 -4.13
C ILE A 168 -4.25 -13.16 -2.95
N GLY A 169 -4.03 -13.81 -1.82
CA GLY A 169 -4.72 -13.50 -0.56
C GLY A 169 -4.27 -12.17 0.06
N ASN A 170 -4.34 -12.07 1.36
CA ASN A 170 -4.12 -10.84 2.09
C ASN A 170 -2.75 -10.79 2.75
N GLY A 171 -2.21 -9.59 2.91
CA GLY A 171 -1.07 -9.38 3.80
C GLY A 171 0.26 -9.93 3.31
N ASN A 172 0.41 -10.21 2.04
CA ASN A 172 1.65 -10.73 1.48
C ASN A 172 2.63 -9.60 1.16
N THR A 173 3.93 -9.90 1.29
CA THR A 173 5.01 -9.02 0.84
C THR A 173 5.76 -9.69 -0.31
N PHE A 174 5.88 -8.97 -1.42
CA PHE A 174 6.62 -9.40 -2.61
C PHE A 174 7.85 -8.53 -2.79
N GLY A 175 9.02 -9.14 -2.68
CA GLY A 175 10.29 -8.46 -2.85
C GLY A 175 10.58 -8.06 -4.29
N LEU A 176 11.57 -7.19 -4.45
CA LEU A 176 12.01 -6.62 -5.71
C LEU A 176 12.25 -7.70 -6.78
N ASN A 177 11.73 -7.50 -8.00
CA ASN A 177 11.88 -8.43 -9.14
C ASN A 177 11.37 -9.86 -8.86
N SER A 178 10.48 -10.08 -7.92
CA SER A 178 9.83 -11.39 -7.77
C SER A 178 8.75 -11.59 -8.85
N ALA A 179 8.48 -12.84 -9.18
CA ALA A 179 7.53 -13.17 -10.24
C ALA A 179 6.63 -14.35 -9.86
N ILE A 180 5.39 -14.34 -10.37
CA ILE A 180 4.40 -15.41 -10.18
C ILE A 180 3.96 -15.90 -11.55
N LEU A 181 4.10 -17.22 -11.77
CA LEU A 181 3.64 -17.87 -12.99
C LEU A 181 2.10 -17.84 -13.07
N GLN A 182 1.57 -17.88 -14.28
CA GLN A 182 0.13 -17.90 -14.54
C GLN A 182 -0.59 -19.08 -13.85
N ASN A 183 -1.89 -18.91 -13.57
CA ASN A 183 -2.76 -19.93 -12.96
C ASN A 183 -2.28 -20.36 -11.58
N LYS A 184 -1.78 -19.45 -10.74
CA LYS A 184 -1.30 -19.76 -9.39
C LYS A 184 -2.17 -19.11 -8.33
N SER A 185 -2.17 -19.75 -7.15
CA SER A 185 -2.80 -19.23 -5.94
C SER A 185 -1.77 -19.03 -4.85
N ILE A 186 -1.78 -17.86 -4.26
CA ILE A 186 -0.94 -17.43 -3.14
C ILE A 186 -1.86 -17.18 -1.96
N GLY A 187 -1.62 -17.86 -0.85
CA GLY A 187 -2.40 -17.65 0.38
C GLY A 187 -2.10 -16.33 1.08
N ASP A 188 -2.38 -16.27 2.37
CA ASP A 188 -2.22 -15.07 3.18
C ASP A 188 -0.87 -14.99 3.90
N ASN A 189 -0.42 -13.77 4.20
CA ASN A 189 0.71 -13.45 5.09
C ASN A 189 2.01 -14.17 4.69
N ASN A 190 2.31 -14.23 3.40
CA ASN A 190 3.57 -14.78 2.92
C ASN A 190 4.59 -13.66 2.69
N ASP A 191 5.85 -13.99 2.89
CA ASP A 191 6.99 -13.15 2.57
C ASP A 191 7.78 -13.77 1.40
N ILE A 192 7.68 -13.14 0.24
CA ILE A 192 8.34 -13.56 -0.99
C ILE A 192 9.54 -12.64 -1.19
N TRP A 193 10.74 -13.19 -1.00
CA TRP A 193 11.95 -12.38 -1.10
C TRP A 193 12.27 -11.96 -2.54
N SER A 194 13.14 -10.98 -2.65
CA SER A 194 13.55 -10.43 -3.94
C SER A 194 14.09 -11.51 -4.88
N TYR A 195 13.84 -11.34 -6.20
CA TYR A 195 14.27 -12.28 -7.25
C TYR A 195 13.73 -13.71 -7.09
N THR A 196 12.60 -13.86 -6.44
CA THR A 196 11.96 -15.15 -6.25
C THR A 196 10.94 -15.43 -7.36
N MET A 197 10.96 -16.63 -7.95
CA MET A 197 10.00 -17.05 -8.97
C MET A 197 9.09 -18.16 -8.45
N ILE A 198 7.80 -17.82 -8.28
CA ILE A 198 6.76 -18.73 -7.80
C ILE A 198 6.20 -19.55 -8.98
N LEU A 199 6.47 -20.85 -8.98
CA LEU A 199 6.02 -21.80 -10.02
C LEU A 199 4.90 -22.75 -9.54
N LYS A 200 4.55 -22.73 -8.25
CA LYS A 200 3.54 -23.60 -7.63
C LYS A 200 2.66 -22.78 -6.69
N ASN A 201 1.44 -23.26 -6.43
CA ASN A 201 0.59 -22.67 -5.40
C ASN A 201 1.30 -22.69 -4.05
N ILE A 202 1.15 -21.63 -3.28
CA ILE A 202 1.70 -21.52 -1.93
C ILE A 202 0.59 -21.25 -0.91
N LYS A 203 0.78 -21.82 0.30
CA LYS A 203 -0.13 -21.67 1.43
C LYS A 203 0.17 -20.41 2.22
N ASN A 204 -0.48 -20.24 3.36
CA ASN A 204 -0.34 -19.10 4.24
C ASN A 204 0.94 -19.14 5.10
N ASN A 205 1.36 -17.98 5.60
CA ASN A 205 2.37 -17.80 6.66
C ASN A 205 3.71 -18.49 6.33
N CYS A 206 4.21 -18.28 5.14
CA CYS A 206 5.45 -18.91 4.68
C CYS A 206 6.38 -17.87 4.05
N THR A 207 7.68 -18.12 4.19
CA THR A 207 8.72 -17.35 3.51
C THR A 207 9.29 -18.15 2.35
N TYR A 208 9.47 -17.49 1.20
CA TYR A 208 9.99 -18.12 -0.03
C TYR A 208 11.15 -17.34 -0.61
N PHE A 209 12.14 -18.07 -1.11
CA PHE A 209 13.30 -17.49 -1.80
C PHE A 209 13.76 -18.37 -2.97
N GLY A 210 14.27 -17.72 -4.01
CA GLY A 210 15.00 -18.35 -5.11
C GLY A 210 14.19 -18.59 -6.39
N MET A 211 14.88 -19.10 -7.40
CA MET A 211 14.37 -19.43 -8.73
C MET A 211 14.79 -20.88 -9.10
N PRO A 212 13.91 -21.86 -8.98
CA PRO A 212 12.52 -21.78 -8.51
C PRO A 212 12.40 -21.51 -7.00
N ALA A 213 11.28 -20.92 -6.59
CA ALA A 213 11.01 -20.60 -5.19
C ALA A 213 11.03 -21.85 -4.29
N LYS A 214 11.76 -21.76 -3.20
CA LYS A 214 11.78 -22.75 -2.12
C LYS A 214 11.34 -22.11 -0.83
N LYS A 215 10.53 -22.84 -0.05
CA LYS A 215 10.17 -22.41 1.30
C LYS A 215 11.43 -22.43 2.16
N ILE A 216 11.66 -21.32 2.90
CA ILE A 216 12.75 -21.22 3.86
C ILE A 216 12.17 -21.09 5.28
N GLN A 217 12.92 -21.59 6.25
CA GLN A 217 12.66 -21.38 7.67
C GLN A 217 13.59 -20.26 8.15
N ILE A 218 13.02 -19.28 8.83
CA ILE A 218 13.74 -18.18 9.46
C ILE A 218 13.63 -18.34 10.96
#